data_a25a9b2017d437f531826d98bd39e384
#
_entry.id   a25a9b2017d437f531826d98bd39e384
#
_cell.length_a   1.000
_cell.length_b   1.000
_cell.length_c   1.000
_cell.angle_alpha   90.00
_cell.angle_beta   90.00
_cell.angle_gamma   90.00
#
_symmetry.space_group_name_H-M   'P 1'
#
loop_
_entity.id
_entity.type
_entity.pdbx_description
1 polymer ?
#
loop_
_entity_poly.entity_id
_entity_poly.type
_entity_poly.pdbx_seq_one_letter_code
_entity_poly.pdbx_strand_id
1 'polypeptide(L)'
;MGGDKEKHVDGLISNARHLLGDADYRSVFQTGLDYCLSDIRSDLHGFGVDHDTFFSERSLSTDGLVTRAIETLEKNGHLYEQDGAKWFRATSFGDDKDRVVIRDNGVSTYFASDLGYLLSKFERGFDRALYIFGADHHGYIVRLKAAAQGLGLDPSKIEIQLVQFAILY
;
A
#
# COMPACT_ATOMS: atom_id res chain seq x y z
N MET A 1 -7.76 27.99 18.60
CA MET A 1 -8.75 26.93 18.34
C MET A 1 -8.12 25.94 17.37
N GLY A 2 -7.47 24.88 17.89
CA GLY A 2 -6.84 23.84 17.10
C GLY A 2 -7.76 22.63 17.02
N GLY A 3 -8.69 22.65 16.06
CA GLY A 3 -9.47 21.47 15.75
C GLY A 3 -8.58 20.42 15.05
N ASP A 4 -8.89 19.14 15.28
CA ASP A 4 -8.24 18.02 14.59
C ASP A 4 -8.48 18.17 13.09
N LYS A 5 -7.40 18.42 12.33
CA LYS A 5 -7.46 18.67 10.88
C LYS A 5 -8.00 17.46 10.11
N GLU A 6 -7.70 16.27 10.56
CA GLU A 6 -8.17 15.03 9.91
C GLU A 6 -9.67 14.89 10.07
N LYS A 7 -10.22 15.07 11.29
CA LYS A 7 -11.66 15.05 11.52
C LYS A 7 -12.41 16.12 10.73
N HIS A 8 -11.78 17.28 10.53
CA HIS A 8 -12.39 18.33 9.71
C HIS A 8 -12.49 17.90 8.23
N VAL A 9 -11.42 17.33 7.68
CA VAL A 9 -11.39 16.81 6.30
C VAL A 9 -12.39 15.67 6.14
N ASP A 10 -12.43 14.71 7.07
CA ASP A 10 -13.40 13.62 7.07
C ASP A 10 -14.85 14.13 7.09
N GLY A 11 -15.12 15.16 7.88
CA GLY A 11 -16.43 15.83 7.91
C GLY A 11 -16.80 16.46 6.56
N LEU A 12 -15.85 17.12 5.89
CA LEU A 12 -16.06 17.69 4.55
C LEU A 12 -16.35 16.60 3.51
N ILE A 13 -15.60 15.51 3.54
CA ILE A 13 -15.79 14.34 2.65
C ILE A 13 -17.19 13.74 2.87
N SER A 14 -17.56 13.52 4.12
CA SER A 14 -18.87 12.97 4.47
C SER A 14 -20.02 13.87 3.98
N ASN A 15 -19.91 15.17 4.21
CA ASN A 15 -20.89 16.15 3.74
C ASN A 15 -20.98 16.20 2.21
N ALA A 16 -19.84 16.18 1.52
CA ALA A 16 -19.82 16.19 0.06
C ALA A 16 -20.52 14.94 -0.52
N ARG A 17 -20.27 13.77 0.06
CA ARG A 17 -20.95 12.53 -0.34
C ARG A 17 -22.45 12.61 -0.11
N HIS A 18 -22.87 13.16 1.04
CA HIS A 18 -24.29 13.32 1.36
C HIS A 18 -25.01 14.27 0.40
N LEU A 19 -24.36 15.37 0.03
CA LEU A 19 -24.94 16.39 -0.85
C LEU A 19 -25.00 15.96 -2.31
N LEU A 20 -23.96 15.29 -2.80
CA LEU A 20 -23.83 14.93 -4.20
C LEU A 20 -24.42 13.54 -4.53
N GLY A 21 -24.53 12.68 -3.52
CA GLY A 21 -24.73 11.25 -3.72
C GLY A 21 -23.46 10.55 -4.25
N ASP A 22 -23.45 9.22 -4.22
CA ASP A 22 -22.25 8.45 -4.52
C ASP A 22 -21.76 8.59 -5.97
N ALA A 23 -22.67 8.73 -6.93
CA ALA A 23 -22.30 8.81 -8.35
C ALA A 23 -21.59 10.13 -8.68
N ASP A 24 -22.18 11.25 -8.30
CA ASP A 24 -21.63 12.58 -8.57
C ASP A 24 -20.39 12.84 -7.73
N TYR A 25 -20.37 12.40 -6.47
CA TYR A 25 -19.17 12.45 -5.64
C TYR A 25 -18.00 11.69 -6.30
N ARG A 26 -18.26 10.49 -6.82
CA ARG A 26 -17.25 9.68 -7.52
C ARG A 26 -16.76 10.37 -8.79
N SER A 27 -17.64 11.02 -9.55
CA SER A 27 -17.28 11.76 -10.75
C SER A 27 -16.34 12.93 -10.42
N VAL A 28 -16.67 13.73 -9.42
CA VAL A 28 -15.83 14.85 -8.94
C VAL A 28 -14.48 14.33 -8.45
N PHE A 29 -14.47 13.28 -7.62
CA PHE A 29 -13.25 12.66 -7.14
C PHE A 29 -12.35 12.17 -8.28
N GLN A 30 -12.94 11.47 -9.26
CA GLN A 30 -12.18 10.94 -10.40
C GLN A 30 -11.60 12.06 -11.26
N THR A 31 -12.38 13.12 -11.52
CA THR A 31 -11.89 14.29 -12.26
C THR A 31 -10.68 14.93 -11.58
N GLY A 32 -10.73 15.13 -10.26
CA GLY A 32 -9.61 15.66 -9.49
C GLY A 32 -8.38 14.75 -9.53
N LEU A 33 -8.58 13.43 -9.38
CA LEU A 33 -7.51 12.45 -9.45
C LEU A 33 -6.86 12.43 -10.82
N ASP A 34 -7.65 12.41 -11.89
CA ASP A 34 -7.15 12.38 -13.28
C ASP A 34 -6.36 13.65 -13.62
N TYR A 35 -6.82 14.80 -13.14
CA TYR A 35 -6.10 16.06 -13.27
C TYR A 35 -4.72 15.99 -12.61
N CYS A 36 -4.65 15.60 -11.34
CA CYS A 36 -3.38 15.48 -10.63
C CYS A 36 -2.44 14.42 -11.24
N LEU A 37 -2.98 13.29 -11.68
CA LEU A 37 -2.18 12.25 -12.35
C LEU A 37 -1.65 12.72 -13.71
N SER A 38 -2.45 13.50 -14.45
CA SER A 38 -2.00 14.09 -15.73
C SER A 38 -0.84 15.06 -15.53
N ASP A 39 -0.92 15.90 -14.49
CA ASP A 39 0.13 16.85 -14.13
C ASP A 39 1.43 16.11 -13.74
N ILE A 40 1.33 15.11 -12.84
CA ILE A 40 2.46 14.26 -12.44
C ILE A 40 3.10 13.55 -13.65
N ARG A 41 2.29 13.02 -14.57
CA ARG A 41 2.81 12.38 -15.79
C ARG A 41 3.54 13.36 -16.69
N SER A 42 2.99 14.57 -16.85
CA SER A 42 3.60 15.63 -17.64
C SER A 42 4.95 16.06 -17.08
N ASP A 43 5.03 16.23 -15.75
CA ASP A 43 6.26 16.62 -15.08
C ASP A 43 7.33 15.52 -15.19
N LEU A 44 6.96 14.26 -14.94
CA LEU A 44 7.87 13.13 -15.07
C LEU A 44 8.38 12.98 -16.51
N HIS A 45 7.48 13.10 -17.50
CA HIS A 45 7.86 13.07 -18.92
C HIS A 45 8.83 14.21 -19.28
N GLY A 46 8.56 15.41 -18.80
CA GLY A 46 9.46 16.56 -18.98
C GLY A 46 10.84 16.34 -18.34
N PHE A 47 10.91 15.51 -17.31
CA PHE A 47 12.15 15.09 -16.64
C PHE A 47 12.84 13.89 -17.32
N GLY A 48 12.23 13.32 -18.36
CA GLY A 48 12.73 12.14 -19.07
C GLY A 48 12.41 10.82 -18.36
N VAL A 49 11.41 10.80 -17.48
CA VAL A 49 10.98 9.62 -16.73
C VAL A 49 9.58 9.22 -17.17
N ASP A 50 9.50 8.17 -17.97
CA ASP A 50 8.23 7.60 -18.42
C ASP A 50 7.98 6.26 -17.71
N HIS A 51 6.79 6.13 -17.12
CA HIS A 51 6.36 4.89 -16.46
C HIS A 51 5.38 4.12 -17.34
N ASP A 52 5.60 2.84 -17.54
CA ASP A 52 4.69 1.97 -18.29
C ASP A 52 3.33 1.82 -17.59
N THR A 53 3.32 1.85 -16.26
CA THR A 53 2.10 1.65 -15.47
C THR A 53 2.02 2.59 -14.28
N PHE A 54 0.94 3.34 -14.18
CA PHE A 54 0.51 4.01 -12.97
C PHE A 54 -0.48 3.10 -12.24
N PHE A 55 0.02 2.40 -11.23
CA PHE A 55 -0.77 1.42 -10.50
C PHE A 55 -1.69 2.09 -9.48
N SER A 56 -2.99 1.77 -9.53
CA SER A 56 -3.96 2.27 -8.56
C SER A 56 -4.00 1.37 -7.32
N GLU A 57 -3.66 1.91 -6.16
CA GLU A 57 -3.75 1.18 -4.90
C GLU A 57 -5.19 0.69 -4.61
N ARG A 58 -6.20 1.41 -5.10
CA ARG A 58 -7.61 0.99 -4.98
C ARG A 58 -7.85 -0.39 -5.58
N SER A 59 -7.17 -0.73 -6.68
CA SER A 59 -7.31 -2.03 -7.33
C SER A 59 -6.89 -3.20 -6.44
N LEU A 60 -6.02 -2.97 -5.47
CA LEU A 60 -5.63 -4.00 -4.49
C LEU A 60 -6.82 -4.56 -3.72
N SER A 61 -7.78 -3.70 -3.39
CA SER A 61 -9.01 -4.11 -2.69
C SER A 61 -10.09 -4.57 -3.67
N THR A 62 -10.32 -3.84 -4.78
CA THR A 62 -11.40 -4.17 -5.74
C THR A 62 -11.13 -5.47 -6.49
N ASP A 63 -9.87 -5.80 -6.77
CA ASP A 63 -9.47 -6.99 -7.51
C ASP A 63 -9.13 -8.17 -6.58
N GLY A 64 -9.38 -8.01 -5.27
CA GLY A 64 -9.21 -9.03 -4.26
C GLY A 64 -7.76 -9.42 -3.96
N LEU A 65 -6.78 -8.59 -4.34
CA LEU A 65 -5.36 -8.85 -4.11
C LEU A 65 -5.00 -8.90 -2.62
N VAL A 66 -5.58 -8.00 -1.84
CA VAL A 66 -5.40 -7.98 -0.37
C VAL A 66 -5.94 -9.27 0.23
N THR A 67 -7.14 -9.69 -0.18
CA THR A 67 -7.76 -10.93 0.30
C THR A 67 -6.90 -12.14 -0.03
N ARG A 68 -6.45 -12.28 -1.28
CA ARG A 68 -5.56 -13.38 -1.69
C ARG A 68 -4.24 -13.42 -0.94
N ALA A 69 -3.65 -12.26 -0.66
CA ALA A 69 -2.42 -12.20 0.13
C ALA A 69 -2.65 -12.70 1.56
N ILE A 70 -3.74 -12.29 2.20
CA ILE A 70 -4.12 -12.75 3.55
C ILE A 70 -4.40 -14.25 3.56
N GLU A 71 -5.18 -14.75 2.61
CA GLU A 71 -5.46 -16.19 2.44
C GLU A 71 -4.19 -17.00 2.23
N THR A 72 -3.23 -16.46 1.48
CA THR A 72 -1.92 -17.10 1.26
C THR A 72 -1.14 -17.21 2.57
N LEU A 73 -1.09 -16.15 3.37
CA LEU A 73 -0.45 -16.19 4.70
C LEU A 73 -1.15 -17.18 5.64
N GLU A 74 -2.48 -17.23 5.60
CA GLU A 74 -3.27 -18.16 6.43
C GLU A 74 -3.01 -19.62 6.02
N LYS A 75 -3.06 -19.92 4.73
CA LYS A 75 -2.72 -21.24 4.18
C LYS A 75 -1.30 -21.69 4.54
N ASN A 76 -0.35 -20.75 4.57
CA ASN A 76 1.03 -21.01 4.94
C ASN A 76 1.23 -21.14 6.48
N GLY A 77 0.18 -20.94 7.30
CA GLY A 77 0.23 -21.05 8.76
C GLY A 77 0.92 -19.87 9.46
N HIS A 78 1.00 -18.73 8.80
CA HIS A 78 1.73 -17.55 9.30
C HIS A 78 0.83 -16.49 9.95
N LEU A 79 -0.47 -16.76 10.07
CA LEU A 79 -1.41 -15.89 10.78
C LEU A 79 -1.79 -16.47 12.15
N TYR A 80 -2.17 -15.60 13.05
CA TYR A 80 -2.82 -15.94 14.33
C TYR A 80 -3.80 -14.83 14.70
N GLU A 81 -4.72 -15.15 15.60
CA GLU A 81 -5.69 -14.20 16.15
C GLU A 81 -5.28 -13.78 17.56
N GLN A 82 -5.35 -12.49 17.83
CA GLN A 82 -5.15 -11.92 19.14
C GLN A 82 -5.99 -10.64 19.28
N ASP A 83 -6.73 -10.52 20.40
CA ASP A 83 -7.58 -9.36 20.72
C ASP A 83 -8.56 -8.99 19.59
N GLY A 84 -9.12 -10.01 18.91
CA GLY A 84 -10.05 -9.84 17.79
C GLY A 84 -9.42 -9.43 16.46
N ALA A 85 -8.12 -9.22 16.41
CA ALA A 85 -7.38 -8.87 15.20
C ALA A 85 -6.61 -10.09 14.65
N LYS A 86 -6.40 -10.12 13.32
CA LYS A 86 -5.50 -11.10 12.68
C LYS A 86 -4.10 -10.51 12.54
N TRP A 87 -3.11 -11.29 12.96
CA TRP A 87 -1.70 -10.91 13.01
C TRP A 87 -0.85 -11.81 12.12
N PHE A 88 0.09 -11.23 11.41
CA PHE A 88 1.15 -11.94 10.69
C PHE A 88 2.37 -12.11 11.61
N ARG A 89 2.90 -13.34 11.68
CA ARG A 89 4.10 -13.72 12.47
C ARG A 89 5.38 -13.18 11.80
N ALA A 90 5.48 -11.88 11.63
CA ALA A 90 6.60 -11.25 10.94
C ALA A 90 7.94 -11.45 11.67
N THR A 91 7.91 -11.60 13.00
CA THR A 91 9.11 -11.91 13.82
C THR A 91 9.76 -13.24 13.44
N SER A 92 8.98 -14.21 12.98
CA SER A 92 9.50 -15.47 12.48
C SER A 92 10.37 -15.34 11.23
N PHE A 93 10.28 -14.19 10.56
CA PHE A 93 11.00 -13.85 9.33
C PHE A 93 11.97 -12.68 9.52
N GLY A 94 12.27 -12.31 10.78
CA GLY A 94 13.29 -11.32 11.12
C GLY A 94 12.79 -9.88 11.24
N ASP A 95 11.47 -9.62 11.19
CA ASP A 95 10.93 -8.30 11.54
C ASP A 95 11.03 -8.05 13.07
N ASP A 96 11.01 -6.80 13.49
CA ASP A 96 11.11 -6.40 14.89
C ASP A 96 9.87 -6.75 15.72
N LYS A 97 8.70 -6.90 15.06
CA LYS A 97 7.42 -7.25 15.68
C LYS A 97 6.47 -7.88 14.68
N ASP A 98 5.48 -8.60 15.20
CA ASP A 98 4.36 -9.10 14.41
C ASP A 98 3.47 -7.96 13.92
N ARG A 99 2.76 -8.17 12.81
CA ARG A 99 2.01 -7.12 12.12
C ARG A 99 0.54 -7.46 12.01
N VAL A 100 -0.31 -6.51 12.39
CA VAL A 100 -1.76 -6.65 12.16
C VAL A 100 -2.04 -6.57 10.66
N VAL A 101 -2.76 -7.55 10.15
CA VAL A 101 -3.26 -7.57 8.76
C VAL A 101 -4.74 -7.23 8.69
N ILE A 102 -5.54 -7.68 9.68
CA ILE A 102 -6.95 -7.31 9.83
C ILE A 102 -7.13 -6.81 11.26
N ARG A 103 -7.73 -5.65 11.42
CA ARG A 103 -8.05 -5.06 12.72
C ARG A 103 -9.23 -5.79 13.37
N ASP A 104 -9.45 -5.55 14.64
CA ASP A 104 -10.58 -6.04 15.44
C ASP A 104 -11.97 -5.67 14.84
N ASN A 105 -12.04 -4.56 14.13
CA ASN A 105 -13.24 -4.12 13.41
C ASN A 105 -13.40 -4.76 12.01
N GLY A 106 -12.57 -5.73 11.64
CA GLY A 106 -12.61 -6.43 10.35
C GLY A 106 -11.98 -5.67 9.18
N VAL A 107 -11.43 -4.47 9.39
CA VAL A 107 -10.83 -3.66 8.33
C VAL A 107 -9.35 -4.05 8.15
N SER A 108 -8.94 -4.26 6.90
CA SER A 108 -7.54 -4.51 6.55
C SER A 108 -6.66 -3.29 6.85
N THR A 109 -5.41 -3.53 7.18
CA THR A 109 -4.42 -2.48 7.42
C THR A 109 -3.70 -2.07 6.15
N TYR A 110 -2.96 -0.95 6.19
CA TYR A 110 -2.05 -0.58 5.10
C TYR A 110 -1.02 -1.68 4.82
N PHE A 111 -0.55 -2.36 5.86
CA PHE A 111 0.38 -3.48 5.68
C PHE A 111 -0.24 -4.64 4.87
N ALA A 112 -1.53 -4.91 5.04
CA ALA A 112 -2.24 -5.88 4.21
C ALA A 112 -2.32 -5.43 2.74
N SER A 113 -2.45 -4.12 2.47
CA SER A 113 -2.35 -3.56 1.12
C SER A 113 -0.95 -3.78 0.53
N ASP A 114 0.10 -3.58 1.33
CA ASP A 114 1.48 -3.84 0.90
C ASP A 114 1.72 -5.30 0.54
N LEU A 115 1.15 -6.25 1.31
CA LEU A 115 1.18 -7.68 0.98
C LEU A 115 0.52 -7.96 -0.38
N GLY A 116 -0.67 -7.40 -0.60
CA GLY A 116 -1.39 -7.52 -1.86
C GLY A 116 -0.61 -6.92 -3.03
N TYR A 117 0.01 -5.77 -2.82
CA TYR A 117 0.82 -5.12 -3.85
C TYR A 117 2.10 -5.89 -4.16
N LEU A 118 2.76 -6.44 -3.15
CA LEU A 118 3.92 -7.31 -3.36
C LEU A 118 3.54 -8.55 -4.15
N LEU A 119 2.46 -9.24 -3.76
CA LEU A 119 1.96 -10.43 -4.46
C LEU A 119 1.64 -10.11 -5.93
N SER A 120 0.98 -8.98 -6.19
CA SER A 120 0.59 -8.56 -7.54
C SER A 120 1.76 -8.42 -8.50
N LYS A 121 2.95 -8.02 -8.03
CA LYS A 121 4.14 -7.87 -8.88
C LYS A 121 4.56 -9.22 -9.46
N PHE A 122 4.59 -10.24 -8.61
CA PHE A 122 4.98 -11.59 -9.04
C PHE A 122 3.85 -12.29 -9.82
N GLU A 123 2.57 -12.06 -9.47
CA GLU A 123 1.43 -12.55 -10.26
C GLU A 123 1.40 -11.95 -11.68
N ARG A 124 1.89 -10.72 -11.86
CA ARG A 124 2.05 -10.11 -13.19
C ARG A 124 3.26 -10.66 -13.99
N GLY A 125 3.99 -11.62 -13.43
CA GLY A 125 5.09 -12.31 -14.11
C GLY A 125 6.45 -11.61 -14.02
N PHE A 126 6.63 -10.64 -13.12
CA PHE A 126 7.95 -10.05 -12.90
C PHE A 126 8.86 -11.01 -12.10
N ASP A 127 10.07 -11.21 -12.57
CA ASP A 127 11.06 -12.06 -11.91
C ASP A 127 11.71 -11.39 -10.70
N ARG A 128 11.73 -10.06 -10.68
CA ARG A 128 12.34 -9.23 -9.63
C ARG A 128 11.48 -7.99 -9.37
N ALA A 129 11.46 -7.54 -8.14
CA ALA A 129 10.82 -6.30 -7.72
C ALA A 129 11.86 -5.35 -7.13
N LEU A 130 12.07 -4.21 -7.78
CA LEU A 130 12.90 -3.12 -7.26
C LEU A 130 11.99 -2.05 -6.64
N TYR A 131 12.21 -1.76 -5.36
CA TYR A 131 11.56 -0.68 -4.64
C TYR A 131 12.53 0.48 -4.45
N ILE A 132 12.07 1.68 -4.79
CA ILE A 132 12.83 2.91 -4.56
C ILE A 132 12.09 3.72 -3.50
N PHE A 133 12.70 3.88 -2.33
CA PHE A 133 12.13 4.57 -1.17
C PHE A 133 13.00 5.72 -0.70
N GLY A 134 12.39 6.68 -0.02
CA GLY A 134 13.12 7.67 0.77
C GLY A 134 13.88 7.00 1.93
N ALA A 135 14.98 7.62 2.37
CA ALA A 135 15.84 7.08 3.43
C ALA A 135 15.12 6.91 4.78
N ASP A 136 14.02 7.63 5.00
CA ASP A 136 13.14 7.50 6.16
C ASP A 136 12.42 6.14 6.24
N HIS A 137 12.35 5.39 5.13
CA HIS A 137 11.76 4.05 5.05
C HIS A 137 12.73 2.91 5.38
N HIS A 138 13.88 3.19 6.00
CA HIS A 138 14.90 2.15 6.29
C HIS A 138 14.34 0.93 7.05
N GLY A 139 13.48 1.15 8.05
CA GLY A 139 12.81 0.06 8.79
C GLY A 139 11.82 -0.78 7.97
N TYR A 140 11.48 -0.32 6.76
CA TYR A 140 10.54 -1.01 5.89
C TYR A 140 11.17 -2.20 5.14
N ILE A 141 12.50 -2.20 5.01
CA ILE A 141 13.25 -3.23 4.27
C ILE A 141 13.02 -4.61 4.86
N VAL A 142 13.21 -4.74 6.18
CA VAL A 142 13.06 -6.02 6.89
C VAL A 142 11.62 -6.49 6.83
N ARG A 143 10.67 -5.58 7.02
CA ARG A 143 9.24 -5.84 6.94
C ARG A 143 8.82 -6.39 5.58
N LEU A 144 9.29 -5.78 4.49
CA LEU A 144 8.94 -6.21 3.13
C LEU A 144 9.53 -7.59 2.79
N LYS A 145 10.76 -7.86 3.25
CA LYS A 145 11.39 -9.17 3.09
C LYS A 145 10.69 -10.26 3.92
N ALA A 146 10.26 -9.94 5.14
CA ALA A 146 9.46 -10.83 5.96
C ALA A 146 8.10 -11.14 5.30
N ALA A 147 7.45 -10.11 4.75
CA ALA A 147 6.22 -10.26 3.98
C ALA A 147 6.39 -11.21 2.79
N ALA A 148 7.48 -11.05 2.02
CA ALA A 148 7.78 -11.93 0.90
C ALA A 148 7.92 -13.40 1.34
N GLN A 149 8.70 -13.66 2.37
CA GLN A 149 8.88 -15.01 2.89
C GLN A 149 7.56 -15.62 3.37
N GLY A 150 6.75 -14.84 4.09
CA GLY A 150 5.42 -15.27 4.54
C GLY A 150 4.50 -15.65 3.37
N LEU A 151 4.56 -14.91 2.28
CA LEU A 151 3.82 -15.18 1.05
C LEU A 151 4.41 -16.36 0.24
N GLY A 152 5.53 -16.94 0.65
CA GLY A 152 6.21 -18.00 -0.10
C GLY A 152 7.01 -17.50 -1.30
N LEU A 153 7.27 -16.20 -1.36
CA LEU A 153 8.12 -15.58 -2.39
C LEU A 153 9.58 -15.60 -1.97
N ASP A 154 10.48 -15.64 -2.95
CA ASP A 154 11.91 -15.56 -2.71
C ASP A 154 12.33 -14.12 -2.35
N PRO A 155 12.77 -13.83 -1.10
CA PRO A 155 13.15 -12.49 -0.69
C PRO A 155 14.40 -11.94 -1.41
N SER A 156 15.20 -12.81 -2.06
CA SER A 156 16.35 -12.38 -2.86
C SER A 156 15.94 -11.69 -4.17
N LYS A 157 14.71 -11.91 -4.61
CA LYS A 157 14.13 -11.25 -5.79
C LYS A 157 13.59 -9.86 -5.49
N ILE A 158 13.67 -9.41 -4.23
CA ILE A 158 13.24 -8.08 -3.81
C ILE A 158 14.44 -7.24 -3.49
N GLU A 159 14.65 -6.22 -4.29
CA GLU A 159 15.67 -5.20 -4.09
C GLU A 159 15.04 -3.92 -3.56
N ILE A 160 15.69 -3.28 -2.61
CA ILE A 160 15.22 -2.01 -2.04
C ILE A 160 16.37 -1.02 -2.11
N GLN A 161 16.15 0.03 -2.89
CA GLN A 161 17.06 1.16 -3.02
C GLN A 161 16.54 2.31 -2.17
N LEU A 162 17.34 2.74 -1.19
CA LEU A 162 17.05 3.96 -0.43
C LEU A 162 17.70 5.16 -1.11
N VAL A 163 16.94 6.23 -1.27
CA VAL A 163 17.41 7.49 -1.85
C VAL A 163 17.24 8.62 -0.84
N GLN A 164 18.14 9.59 -0.88
CA GLN A 164 18.13 10.76 0.00
C GLN A 164 17.90 12.01 -0.83
N PHE A 165 17.23 13.00 -0.25
CA PHE A 165 17.08 14.31 -0.86
C PHE A 165 18.43 15.03 -0.96
N ALA A 166 18.70 15.62 -2.12
CA ALA A 166 19.73 16.62 -2.30
C ALA A 166 19.07 18.00 -2.29
N ILE A 167 19.50 18.90 -1.42
CA ILE A 167 19.09 20.29 -1.43
C ILE A 167 20.15 21.06 -2.22
N LEU A 168 19.72 21.68 -3.31
CA LEU A 168 20.56 22.58 -4.11
C LEU A 168 20.32 24.00 -3.60
N TYR A 169 21.39 24.68 -3.22
CA TYR A 169 21.37 26.09 -2.77
C TYR A 169 21.80 27.01 -3.90
#